data_9b7461ae3c5498e4cb4c900c7ab84bb9
#
_entry.id   9b7461ae3c5498e4cb4c900c7ab84bb9
#
_cell.length_a   1.000
_cell.length_b   1.000
_cell.length_c   1.000
_cell.angle_alpha   90.00
_cell.angle_beta   90.00
_cell.angle_gamma   90.00
#
_symmetry.space_group_name_H-M   'P 1'
#
loop_
_entity.id
_entity.type
_entity.pdbx_description
1 polymer ?
#
loop_
_entity_poly.entity_id
_entity_poly.type
_entity_poly.pdbx_seq_one_letter_code
_entity_poly.pdbx_strand_id
1 'polypeptide(L)'
;MARDDENQQQALGGVQTVTGKENPETGAREQTLDELMDLTYSGERQEQALAEQALQAKVTAPHKILVVGASWVGDMLMAQSLFILLKRTRPDCHITVLAPAWTKPLLARMPEVDESLVLPFDHGELRLGARRRFGKSLASAGYTHAIVLPNSFKSGRIPRFAGIKQRIGWRGEARGLLLNDYRYLDKAKYPRMVERFAVLALPAKKRLPDQIPQPRLLVTRPMVDKALAKFG
;
A
#
# COMPACT_ATOMS: atom_id res chain seq x y z
N MET A 1 31.11 69.80 -10.29
CA MET A 1 29.72 69.95 -9.84
C MET A 1 29.36 68.61 -9.21
N ALA A 2 29.67 68.23 -8.11
CA ALA A 2 29.61 68.52 -6.66
C ALA A 2 28.20 68.86 -6.16
N ARG A 3 27.76 68.07 -5.18
CA ARG A 3 26.53 68.11 -4.37
C ARG A 3 25.35 67.33 -5.01
N ASP A 4 25.05 66.16 -4.45
CA ASP A 4 24.08 65.91 -3.38
C ASP A 4 24.08 64.38 -3.02
N ASP A 5 24.98 64.00 -2.13
CA ASP A 5 25.00 62.67 -1.46
C ASP A 5 25.14 62.89 0.06
N GLU A 6 24.14 63.47 0.66
CA GLU A 6 24.01 63.52 2.11
C GLU A 6 22.53 63.65 2.46
N ASN A 7 21.79 62.52 2.48
CA ASN A 7 20.58 62.43 3.31
C ASN A 7 19.85 61.05 3.19
N GLN A 8 20.53 59.96 3.47
CA GLN A 8 19.83 58.67 3.69
C GLN A 8 20.49 57.82 4.80
N GLN A 9 20.87 58.44 5.89
CA GLN A 9 21.31 57.73 7.09
C GLN A 9 20.68 58.34 8.34
N GLN A 10 19.36 58.18 8.50
CA GLN A 10 18.69 58.38 9.80
C GLN A 10 17.27 57.82 9.74
N ALA A 11 17.10 56.49 9.75
CA ALA A 11 15.85 55.81 10.10
C ALA A 11 16.09 54.36 10.47
N LEU A 12 17.05 54.06 11.32
CA LEU A 12 17.07 52.82 12.09
C LEU A 12 16.94 53.19 13.55
N GLY A 13 15.71 53.53 13.91
CA GLY A 13 15.30 53.76 15.29
C GLY A 13 15.40 52.45 16.06
N GLY A 14 16.07 52.53 17.22
CA GLY A 14 16.44 51.44 18.08
C GLY A 14 15.27 50.52 18.48
N VAL A 15 15.50 49.26 18.37
CA VAL A 15 14.74 48.22 19.07
C VAL A 15 15.03 48.43 20.57
N GLN A 16 14.08 48.98 21.31
CA GLN A 16 14.13 48.99 22.75
C GLN A 16 14.00 47.58 23.26
N THR A 17 15.09 46.99 23.75
CA THR A 17 15.08 45.79 24.57
C THR A 17 14.27 46.04 25.83
N VAL A 18 13.07 45.53 25.90
CA VAL A 18 12.25 45.50 27.11
C VAL A 18 12.84 44.42 28.02
N THR A 19 13.70 44.82 28.95
CA THR A 19 14.18 43.92 30.01
C THR A 19 13.03 43.62 30.96
N GLY A 20 12.65 42.36 31.06
CA GLY A 20 11.57 41.89 31.93
C GLY A 20 11.86 42.21 33.37
N LYS A 21 10.93 42.96 34.02
CA LYS A 21 10.94 43.19 35.46
C LYS A 21 10.25 42.02 36.15
N GLU A 22 10.88 41.53 37.23
CA GLU A 22 10.20 40.56 38.12
C GLU A 22 9.11 41.30 38.92
N ASN A 23 7.91 40.70 38.99
CA ASN A 23 6.85 41.22 39.86
C ASN A 23 7.07 40.70 41.29
N PRO A 24 7.33 41.54 42.26
CA PRO A 24 7.71 41.13 43.61
C PRO A 24 6.59 40.48 44.44
N GLU A 25 5.33 40.50 43.95
CA GLU A 25 4.20 39.94 44.70
C GLU A 25 3.85 38.49 44.30
N THR A 26 4.28 38.01 43.14
CA THR A 26 3.91 36.63 42.64
C THR A 26 5.10 35.75 42.34
N GLY A 27 6.33 36.26 42.31
CA GLY A 27 7.51 35.49 41.91
C GLY A 27 7.47 34.99 40.46
N ALA A 28 6.50 35.43 39.67
CA ALA A 28 6.36 35.05 38.26
C ALA A 28 7.20 35.99 37.40
N ARG A 29 8.11 35.40 36.62
CA ARG A 29 8.91 36.12 35.63
C ARG A 29 8.01 36.44 34.45
N GLU A 30 7.84 37.74 34.12
CA GLU A 30 7.18 38.16 32.90
C GLU A 30 8.04 37.68 31.73
N GLN A 31 7.49 36.75 30.93
CA GLN A 31 8.13 36.32 29.71
C GLN A 31 8.15 37.44 28.68
N THR A 32 9.31 37.70 28.12
CA THR A 32 9.43 38.75 27.09
C THR A 32 8.73 38.31 25.81
N LEU A 33 8.29 39.27 25.01
CA LEU A 33 7.64 39.00 23.71
C LEU A 33 8.52 38.14 22.80
N ASP A 34 9.85 38.32 22.89
CA ASP A 34 10.85 37.55 22.15
C ASP A 34 10.90 36.07 22.60
N GLU A 35 10.81 35.81 23.93
CA GLU A 35 10.75 34.44 24.46
C GLU A 35 9.44 33.74 24.06
N LEU A 36 8.32 34.44 24.01
CA LEU A 36 7.03 33.91 23.55
C LEU A 36 7.02 33.65 22.03
N MET A 37 7.64 34.54 21.26
CA MET A 37 7.79 34.37 19.81
C MET A 37 8.72 33.19 19.49
N ASP A 38 9.82 33.00 20.23
CA ASP A 38 10.75 31.89 20.04
C ASP A 38 10.11 30.53 20.40
N LEU A 39 9.27 30.50 21.46
CA LEU A 39 8.49 29.31 21.84
C LEU A 39 7.43 28.93 20.79
N THR A 40 6.70 29.92 20.24
CA THR A 40 5.73 29.69 19.17
C THR A 40 6.41 29.24 17.89
N TYR A 41 7.49 29.88 17.48
CA TYR A 41 8.22 29.54 16.26
C TYR A 41 8.96 28.19 16.37
N SER A 42 9.41 27.80 17.57
CA SER A 42 9.98 26.47 17.82
C SER A 42 8.88 25.37 17.79
N GLY A 43 7.69 25.66 18.32
CA GLY A 43 6.53 24.75 18.26
C GLY A 43 6.07 24.47 16.84
N GLU A 44 5.92 25.51 16.01
CA GLU A 44 5.54 25.37 14.61
C GLU A 44 6.58 24.58 13.79
N ARG A 45 7.87 24.82 14.02
CA ARG A 45 8.95 24.03 13.37
C ARG A 45 8.91 22.57 13.79
N GLN A 46 8.63 22.27 15.04
CA GLN A 46 8.54 20.91 15.55
C GLN A 46 7.31 20.19 14.99
N GLU A 47 6.19 20.86 14.86
CA GLU A 47 4.97 20.31 14.24
C GLU A 47 5.17 20.06 12.75
N GLN A 48 5.82 20.96 12.02
CA GLN A 48 6.19 20.76 10.62
C GLN A 48 7.15 19.60 10.44
N ALA A 49 8.17 19.46 11.26
CA ALA A 49 9.11 18.34 11.23
C ALA A 49 8.43 16.99 11.51
N LEU A 50 7.50 16.95 12.46
CA LEU A 50 6.69 15.77 12.75
C LEU A 50 5.75 15.42 11.59
N ALA A 51 5.16 16.43 10.95
CA ALA A 51 4.31 16.22 9.77
C ALA A 51 5.11 15.70 8.57
N GLU A 52 6.30 16.23 8.33
CA GLU A 52 7.21 15.75 7.30
C GLU A 52 7.69 14.30 7.57
N GLN A 53 8.06 13.99 8.82
CA GLN A 53 8.42 12.63 9.22
C GLN A 53 7.26 11.66 9.05
N ALA A 54 6.04 12.06 9.42
CA ALA A 54 4.84 11.24 9.22
C ALA A 54 4.51 11.04 7.73
N LEU A 55 4.74 12.05 6.90
CA LEU A 55 4.58 11.97 5.45
C LEU A 55 5.63 11.04 4.84
N GLN A 56 6.90 11.19 5.24
CA GLN A 56 8.01 10.34 4.80
C GLN A 56 7.79 8.88 5.24
N ALA A 57 7.35 8.64 6.47
CA ALA A 57 6.98 7.31 6.95
C ALA A 57 5.84 6.68 6.14
N LYS A 58 4.85 7.46 5.69
CA LYS A 58 3.79 6.99 4.78
C LYS A 58 4.31 6.65 3.39
N VAL A 59 5.28 7.40 2.88
CA VAL A 59 5.89 7.17 1.56
C VAL A 59 6.80 5.94 1.58
N THR A 60 7.49 5.70 2.71
CA THR A 60 8.43 4.59 2.88
C THR A 60 7.80 3.33 3.46
N ALA A 61 6.56 3.39 3.98
CA ALA A 61 5.88 2.21 4.51
C ALA A 61 5.71 1.14 3.41
N PRO A 62 6.12 -0.12 3.68
CA PRO A 62 6.01 -1.19 2.71
C PRO A 62 4.55 -1.41 2.30
N HIS A 63 4.31 -1.59 1.00
CA HIS A 63 2.97 -1.86 0.49
C HIS A 63 2.47 -3.22 0.98
N LYS A 64 1.41 -3.24 1.77
CA LYS A 64 0.74 -4.48 2.15
C LYS A 64 -0.39 -4.76 1.16
N ILE A 65 -0.23 -5.82 0.36
CA ILE A 65 -1.08 -6.12 -0.79
C ILE A 65 -1.90 -7.37 -0.51
N LEU A 66 -3.22 -7.25 -0.55
CA LEU A 66 -4.14 -8.38 -0.50
C LEU A 66 -4.45 -8.83 -1.94
N VAL A 67 -4.06 -10.03 -2.32
CA VAL A 67 -4.49 -10.62 -3.59
C VAL A 67 -5.65 -11.56 -3.34
N VAL A 68 -6.82 -11.23 -3.89
CA VAL A 68 -7.93 -12.20 -3.96
C VAL A 68 -7.60 -13.16 -5.10
N GLY A 69 -7.19 -14.35 -4.73
CA GLY A 69 -6.62 -15.33 -5.64
C GLY A 69 -7.66 -16.06 -6.49
N ALA A 70 -7.17 -16.73 -7.51
CA ALA A 70 -7.97 -17.61 -8.36
C ALA A 70 -8.37 -18.90 -7.63
N SER A 71 -9.52 -19.47 -7.99
CA SER A 71 -9.97 -20.73 -7.39
C SER A 71 -9.36 -21.98 -8.06
N TRP A 72 -8.96 -21.87 -9.32
CA TRP A 72 -8.37 -22.96 -10.08
C TRP A 72 -6.87 -23.01 -9.88
N VAL A 73 -6.31 -24.22 -9.72
CA VAL A 73 -4.88 -24.45 -9.48
C VAL A 73 -4.03 -23.90 -10.64
N GLY A 74 -4.44 -24.12 -11.88
CA GLY A 74 -3.74 -23.61 -13.07
C GLY A 74 -3.71 -22.09 -13.13
N ASP A 75 -4.84 -21.42 -12.85
CA ASP A 75 -4.91 -19.96 -12.81
C ASP A 75 -4.08 -19.40 -11.66
N MET A 76 -4.09 -20.06 -10.49
CA MET A 76 -3.26 -19.68 -9.36
C MET A 76 -1.77 -19.82 -9.66
N LEU A 77 -1.38 -20.90 -10.36
CA LEU A 77 0.01 -21.07 -10.80
C LEU A 77 0.41 -19.95 -11.76
N MET A 78 -0.41 -19.65 -12.77
CA MET A 78 -0.13 -18.55 -13.71
C MET A 78 -0.12 -17.16 -13.03
N ALA A 79 -0.85 -17.00 -11.91
CA ALA A 79 -0.85 -15.77 -11.11
C ALA A 79 0.51 -15.49 -10.43
N GLN A 80 1.40 -16.48 -10.33
CA GLN A 80 2.74 -16.26 -9.80
C GLN A 80 3.53 -15.22 -10.62
N SER A 81 3.26 -15.10 -11.93
CA SER A 81 3.86 -14.04 -12.75
C SER A 81 3.57 -12.63 -12.22
N LEU A 82 2.37 -12.41 -11.67
CA LEU A 82 1.99 -11.17 -10.97
C LEU A 82 2.79 -11.01 -9.67
N PHE A 83 2.93 -12.05 -8.87
CA PHE A 83 3.64 -11.99 -7.58
C PHE A 83 5.13 -11.68 -7.79
N ILE A 84 5.77 -12.36 -8.76
CA ILE A 84 7.16 -12.09 -9.14
C ILE A 84 7.33 -10.63 -9.60
N LEU A 85 6.41 -10.13 -10.43
CA LEU A 85 6.49 -8.76 -10.93
C LEU A 85 6.25 -7.72 -9.84
N LEU A 86 5.36 -8.00 -8.88
CA LEU A 86 5.18 -7.17 -7.69
C LEU A 86 6.47 -7.08 -6.87
N LYS A 87 7.10 -8.20 -6.54
CA LYS A 87 8.36 -8.23 -5.79
C LYS A 87 9.51 -7.57 -6.55
N ARG A 88 9.57 -7.68 -7.88
CA ARG A 88 10.58 -6.98 -8.70
C ARG A 88 10.39 -5.48 -8.73
N THR A 89 9.15 -5.00 -8.75
CA THR A 89 8.84 -3.56 -8.84
C THR A 89 8.70 -2.89 -7.47
N ARG A 90 8.46 -3.66 -6.44
CA ARG A 90 8.30 -3.24 -5.03
C ARG A 90 8.89 -4.31 -4.12
N PRO A 91 10.21 -4.39 -3.95
CA PRO A 91 10.88 -5.45 -3.19
C PRO A 91 10.36 -5.59 -1.76
N ASP A 92 10.04 -4.47 -1.11
CA ASP A 92 9.56 -4.43 0.28
C ASP A 92 8.06 -4.66 0.43
N CYS A 93 7.33 -4.97 -0.67
CA CYS A 93 5.89 -5.22 -0.54
C CYS A 93 5.63 -6.56 0.17
N HIS A 94 4.60 -6.57 1.02
CA HIS A 94 4.09 -7.79 1.65
C HIS A 94 2.87 -8.29 0.89
N ILE A 95 2.92 -9.50 0.35
CA ILE A 95 1.86 -10.12 -0.46
C ILE A 95 1.14 -11.17 0.36
N THR A 96 -0.12 -10.90 0.71
CA THR A 96 -1.04 -11.87 1.29
C THR A 96 -2.02 -12.36 0.22
N VAL A 97 -2.11 -13.67 0.01
CA VAL A 97 -3.05 -14.27 -0.96
C VAL A 97 -4.25 -14.87 -0.23
N LEU A 98 -5.44 -14.35 -0.50
CA LEU A 98 -6.72 -14.86 -0.02
C LEU A 98 -7.31 -15.81 -1.06
N ALA A 99 -7.35 -17.11 -0.76
CA ALA A 99 -7.74 -18.15 -1.73
C ALA A 99 -8.35 -19.38 -1.04
N PRO A 100 -9.00 -20.29 -1.78
CA PRO A 100 -9.52 -21.53 -1.23
C PRO A 100 -8.43 -22.39 -0.56
N ALA A 101 -8.82 -23.18 0.45
CA ALA A 101 -7.89 -23.99 1.25
C ALA A 101 -7.01 -24.93 0.44
N TRP A 102 -7.54 -25.52 -0.62
CA TRP A 102 -6.78 -26.46 -1.49
C TRP A 102 -5.63 -25.81 -2.27
N THR A 103 -5.59 -24.47 -2.38
CA THR A 103 -4.48 -23.76 -3.03
C THR A 103 -3.30 -23.50 -2.10
N LYS A 104 -3.47 -23.68 -0.78
CA LYS A 104 -2.44 -23.42 0.23
C LYS A 104 -1.11 -24.17 -0.01
N PRO A 105 -1.10 -25.47 -0.36
CA PRO A 105 0.15 -26.17 -0.65
C PRO A 105 0.87 -25.64 -1.89
N LEU A 106 0.14 -25.09 -2.88
CA LEU A 106 0.72 -24.46 -4.05
C LEU A 106 1.35 -23.11 -3.67
N LEU A 107 0.63 -22.27 -2.93
CA LEU A 107 1.10 -20.96 -2.46
C LEU A 107 2.35 -21.08 -1.58
N ALA A 108 2.44 -22.10 -0.74
CA ALA A 108 3.61 -22.38 0.10
C ALA A 108 4.90 -22.69 -0.71
N ARG A 109 4.77 -22.93 -2.03
CA ARG A 109 5.92 -23.12 -2.95
C ARG A 109 6.24 -21.89 -3.79
N MET A 110 5.57 -20.77 -3.55
CA MET A 110 5.78 -19.50 -4.22
C MET A 110 6.51 -18.55 -3.25
N PRO A 111 7.84 -18.35 -3.39
CA PRO A 111 8.62 -17.55 -2.45
C PRO A 111 8.23 -16.06 -2.41
N GLU A 112 7.46 -15.61 -3.41
CA GLU A 112 6.94 -14.24 -3.47
C GLU A 112 5.75 -14.00 -2.54
N VAL A 113 5.08 -15.08 -2.10
CA VAL A 113 3.90 -15.01 -1.23
C VAL A 113 4.34 -15.05 0.22
N ASP A 114 4.15 -13.95 0.93
CA ASP A 114 4.54 -13.82 2.34
C ASP A 114 3.52 -14.49 3.26
N GLU A 115 2.22 -14.44 2.89
CA GLU A 115 1.13 -14.99 3.70
C GLU A 115 0.02 -15.56 2.81
N SER A 116 -0.62 -16.63 3.26
CA SER A 116 -1.83 -17.18 2.64
C SER A 116 -3.00 -17.24 3.62
N LEU A 117 -4.11 -16.61 3.27
CA LEU A 117 -5.37 -16.65 4.00
C LEU A 117 -6.38 -17.57 3.31
N VAL A 118 -7.06 -18.40 4.10
CA VAL A 118 -8.12 -19.26 3.58
C VAL A 118 -9.40 -18.44 3.40
N LEU A 119 -9.96 -18.48 2.20
CA LEU A 119 -11.27 -17.92 1.91
C LEU A 119 -12.34 -18.87 2.50
N PRO A 120 -13.12 -18.46 3.53
CA PRO A 120 -14.07 -19.33 4.21
C PRO A 120 -15.41 -19.43 3.50
N PHE A 121 -15.39 -19.53 2.15
CA PHE A 121 -16.59 -19.59 1.33
C PHE A 121 -16.36 -20.55 0.16
N ASP A 122 -17.32 -21.43 -0.06
CA ASP A 122 -17.27 -22.37 -1.17
C ASP A 122 -17.54 -21.71 -2.53
N HIS A 123 -17.18 -22.43 -3.59
CA HIS A 123 -17.40 -21.98 -4.94
C HIS A 123 -18.92 -21.86 -5.20
N GLY A 124 -19.34 -20.73 -5.78
CA GLY A 124 -20.78 -20.47 -6.03
C GLY A 124 -21.47 -19.67 -4.92
N GLU A 125 -21.10 -19.81 -3.66
CA GLU A 125 -21.77 -19.14 -2.54
C GLU A 125 -21.64 -17.61 -2.56
N LEU A 126 -22.78 -16.93 -2.47
CA LEU A 126 -22.81 -15.47 -2.41
C LEU A 126 -22.60 -14.95 -0.98
N ARG A 127 -23.26 -15.52 0.01
CA ARG A 127 -23.17 -15.24 1.47
C ARG A 127 -22.79 -13.78 1.82
N LEU A 128 -23.58 -12.79 1.38
CA LEU A 128 -23.26 -11.37 1.47
C LEU A 128 -22.90 -10.88 2.87
N GLY A 129 -23.67 -11.28 3.88
CA GLY A 129 -23.45 -10.91 5.27
C GLY A 129 -22.15 -11.48 5.84
N ALA A 130 -21.84 -12.74 5.53
CA ALA A 130 -20.62 -13.39 5.97
C ALA A 130 -19.38 -12.77 5.30
N ARG A 131 -19.45 -12.47 3.99
CA ARG A 131 -18.37 -11.74 3.27
C ARG A 131 -18.15 -10.33 3.82
N ARG A 132 -19.23 -9.65 4.25
CA ARG A 132 -19.10 -8.34 4.92
C ARG A 132 -18.39 -8.47 6.25
N ARG A 133 -18.76 -9.44 7.10
CA ARG A 133 -18.10 -9.68 8.40
C ARG A 133 -16.64 -10.03 8.20
N PHE A 134 -16.34 -10.98 7.30
CA PHE A 134 -14.98 -11.38 6.98
C PHE A 134 -14.15 -10.22 6.39
N GLY A 135 -14.70 -9.42 5.48
CA GLY A 135 -14.02 -8.22 4.99
C GLY A 135 -13.71 -7.23 6.11
N LYS A 136 -14.67 -6.99 7.02
CA LYS A 136 -14.45 -6.10 8.18
C LYS A 136 -13.37 -6.62 9.13
N SER A 137 -13.23 -7.93 9.33
CA SER A 137 -12.17 -8.49 10.19
C SER A 137 -10.77 -8.27 9.61
N LEU A 138 -10.65 -8.00 8.30
CA LEU A 138 -9.38 -7.66 7.66
C LEU A 138 -9.07 -6.15 7.70
N ALA A 139 -9.97 -5.30 8.20
CA ALA A 139 -9.79 -3.85 8.17
C ALA A 139 -8.57 -3.36 8.98
N SER A 140 -8.27 -4.02 10.11
CA SER A 140 -7.12 -3.71 10.96
C SER A 140 -5.79 -4.26 10.43
N ALA A 141 -5.81 -5.11 9.38
CA ALA A 141 -4.60 -5.73 8.85
C ALA A 141 -3.68 -4.75 8.08
N GLY A 142 -4.14 -3.51 7.82
CA GLY A 142 -3.31 -2.47 7.21
C GLY A 142 -3.03 -2.64 5.72
N TYR A 143 -3.88 -3.39 4.98
CA TYR A 143 -3.73 -3.51 3.53
C TYR A 143 -3.91 -2.16 2.83
N THR A 144 -2.93 -1.79 2.03
CA THR A 144 -2.93 -0.55 1.22
C THR A 144 -3.56 -0.78 -0.15
N HIS A 145 -3.34 -1.97 -0.72
CA HIS A 145 -3.79 -2.35 -2.05
C HIS A 145 -4.51 -3.70 -2.02
N ALA A 146 -5.46 -3.87 -2.92
CA ALA A 146 -6.03 -5.17 -3.24
C ALA A 146 -5.99 -5.41 -4.74
N ILE A 147 -5.60 -6.62 -5.15
CA ILE A 147 -5.65 -7.07 -6.54
C ILE A 147 -6.63 -8.24 -6.60
N VAL A 148 -7.67 -8.11 -7.42
CA VAL A 148 -8.77 -9.09 -7.48
C VAL A 148 -8.71 -9.83 -8.79
N LEU A 149 -8.23 -11.10 -8.76
CA LEU A 149 -8.03 -11.92 -9.95
C LEU A 149 -9.34 -12.47 -10.54
N PRO A 150 -10.29 -13.01 -9.72
CA PRO A 150 -11.56 -13.49 -10.27
C PRO A 150 -12.43 -12.32 -10.75
N ASN A 151 -13.21 -12.54 -11.81
CA ASN A 151 -14.05 -11.50 -12.43
C ASN A 151 -15.46 -11.40 -11.86
N SER A 152 -15.81 -12.19 -10.84
CA SER A 152 -17.14 -12.20 -10.25
C SER A 152 -17.39 -10.98 -9.35
N PHE A 153 -18.66 -10.55 -9.26
CA PHE A 153 -19.08 -9.50 -8.34
C PHE A 153 -18.69 -9.79 -6.88
N LYS A 154 -18.90 -11.03 -6.43
CA LYS A 154 -18.62 -11.45 -5.05
C LYS A 154 -17.15 -11.32 -4.64
N SER A 155 -16.20 -11.47 -5.57
CA SER A 155 -14.76 -11.40 -5.28
C SER A 155 -14.28 -10.00 -4.88
N GLY A 156 -14.88 -8.95 -5.43
CA GLY A 156 -14.53 -7.55 -5.10
C GLY A 156 -15.09 -7.06 -3.76
N ARG A 157 -16.00 -7.80 -3.13
CA ARG A 157 -16.70 -7.34 -1.90
C ARG A 157 -15.79 -7.36 -0.67
N ILE A 158 -14.97 -8.39 -0.52
CA ILE A 158 -14.08 -8.52 0.66
C ILE A 158 -13.11 -7.33 0.74
N PRO A 159 -12.34 -6.98 -0.30
CA PRO A 159 -11.48 -5.79 -0.27
C PRO A 159 -12.26 -4.49 -0.02
N ARG A 160 -13.48 -4.38 -0.56
CA ARG A 160 -14.34 -3.20 -0.34
C ARG A 160 -14.75 -3.08 1.12
N PHE A 161 -15.12 -4.20 1.77
CA PHE A 161 -15.51 -4.22 3.18
C PHE A 161 -14.33 -4.14 4.14
N ALA A 162 -13.13 -4.55 3.71
CA ALA A 162 -11.89 -4.32 4.43
C ALA A 162 -11.42 -2.85 4.40
N GLY A 163 -12.12 -1.96 3.66
CA GLY A 163 -11.76 -0.56 3.57
C GLY A 163 -10.49 -0.29 2.77
N ILE A 164 -10.01 -1.26 1.98
CA ILE A 164 -8.77 -1.11 1.21
C ILE A 164 -8.95 -0.01 0.17
N LYS A 165 -8.06 1.00 0.19
CA LYS A 165 -8.20 2.22 -0.62
C LYS A 165 -8.01 1.96 -2.11
N GLN A 166 -6.99 1.19 -2.50
CA GLN A 166 -6.70 0.83 -3.90
C GLN A 166 -7.19 -0.59 -4.19
N ARG A 167 -8.13 -0.74 -5.12
CA ARG A 167 -8.74 -2.04 -5.46
C ARG A 167 -8.72 -2.22 -6.97
N ILE A 168 -7.78 -3.05 -7.41
CA ILE A 168 -7.37 -3.26 -8.80
C ILE A 168 -7.98 -4.55 -9.33
N GLY A 169 -8.43 -4.58 -10.56
CA GLY A 169 -8.87 -5.80 -11.24
C GLY A 169 -9.47 -5.53 -12.61
N TRP A 170 -9.75 -6.61 -13.34
CA TRP A 170 -10.41 -6.50 -14.64
C TRP A 170 -11.88 -6.15 -14.50
N ARG A 171 -12.42 -5.42 -15.47
CA ARG A 171 -13.85 -5.22 -15.59
C ARG A 171 -14.54 -6.58 -15.75
N GLY A 172 -15.58 -6.80 -14.97
CA GLY A 172 -16.40 -8.02 -14.98
C GLY A 172 -17.80 -7.70 -14.48
N GLU A 173 -18.50 -8.68 -13.90
CA GLU A 173 -19.85 -8.56 -13.37
C GLU A 173 -20.00 -7.32 -12.47
N ALA A 174 -20.75 -6.30 -12.88
CA ALA A 174 -21.16 -5.11 -12.12
C ALA A 174 -20.20 -4.61 -10.99
N ARG A 175 -18.87 -4.73 -11.18
CA ARG A 175 -17.84 -4.49 -10.16
C ARG A 175 -17.35 -3.04 -10.05
N GLY A 176 -17.88 -2.14 -10.90
CA GLY A 176 -17.45 -0.73 -10.92
C GLY A 176 -17.58 0.01 -9.58
N LEU A 177 -18.51 -0.42 -8.71
CA LEU A 177 -18.67 0.12 -7.36
C LEU A 177 -17.74 -0.54 -6.32
N LEU A 178 -17.16 -1.70 -6.65
CA LEU A 178 -16.31 -2.48 -5.75
C LEU A 178 -14.82 -2.24 -5.99
N LEU A 179 -14.44 -2.01 -7.23
CA LEU A 179 -13.08 -1.68 -7.65
C LEU A 179 -13.01 -0.20 -8.03
N ASN A 180 -11.87 0.44 -7.79
CA ASN A 180 -11.63 1.83 -8.20
C ASN A 180 -10.48 1.99 -9.20
N ASP A 181 -9.72 0.91 -9.46
CA ASP A 181 -8.86 0.75 -10.62
C ASP A 181 -9.33 -0.51 -11.38
N TYR A 182 -10.52 -0.41 -12.03
CA TYR A 182 -11.02 -1.49 -12.87
C TYR A 182 -10.62 -1.25 -14.33
N ARG A 183 -10.04 -2.29 -14.93
CA ARG A 183 -9.42 -2.20 -16.24
C ARG A 183 -10.20 -3.00 -17.28
N TYR A 184 -10.17 -2.53 -18.52
CA TYR A 184 -10.72 -3.27 -19.66
C TYR A 184 -9.70 -4.26 -20.18
N LEU A 185 -10.07 -5.55 -20.24
CA LEU A 185 -9.19 -6.58 -20.76
C LEU A 185 -9.26 -6.58 -22.30
N ASP A 186 -8.17 -6.17 -22.91
CA ASP A 186 -7.91 -6.41 -24.32
C ASP A 186 -7.24 -7.79 -24.49
N LYS A 187 -8.02 -8.77 -24.98
CA LYS A 187 -7.53 -10.15 -25.17
C LYS A 187 -6.55 -10.28 -26.32
N ALA A 188 -6.60 -9.39 -27.32
CA ALA A 188 -5.65 -9.38 -28.43
C ALA A 188 -4.28 -8.87 -27.96
N LYS A 189 -4.29 -7.84 -27.11
CA LYS A 189 -3.08 -7.29 -26.49
C LYS A 189 -2.46 -8.22 -25.43
N TYR A 190 -3.28 -8.95 -24.69
CA TYR A 190 -2.88 -9.91 -23.64
C TYR A 190 -3.44 -11.29 -23.93
N PRO A 191 -2.90 -12.02 -24.92
CA PRO A 191 -3.44 -13.32 -25.33
C PRO A 191 -3.25 -14.38 -24.25
N ARG A 192 -2.13 -14.35 -23.52
CA ARG A 192 -1.80 -15.36 -22.50
C ARG A 192 -2.32 -14.96 -21.11
N MET A 193 -2.73 -15.95 -20.31
CA MET A 193 -3.25 -15.71 -18.96
C MET A 193 -2.18 -15.10 -18.02
N VAL A 194 -0.93 -15.51 -18.14
CA VAL A 194 0.19 -14.92 -17.39
C VAL A 194 0.34 -13.43 -17.63
N GLU A 195 0.09 -12.96 -18.86
CA GLU A 195 0.09 -11.52 -19.21
C GLU A 195 -1.05 -10.77 -18.52
N ARG A 196 -2.24 -11.38 -18.55
CA ARG A 196 -3.44 -10.81 -17.91
C ARG A 196 -3.28 -10.66 -16.41
N PHE A 197 -2.57 -11.57 -15.76
CA PHE A 197 -2.26 -11.45 -14.34
C PHE A 197 -1.11 -10.46 -14.11
N ALA A 198 0.00 -10.61 -14.83
CA ALA A 198 1.19 -9.78 -14.64
C ALA A 198 0.93 -8.28 -14.78
N VAL A 199 0.10 -7.87 -15.75
CA VAL A 199 -0.19 -6.44 -15.99
C VAL A 199 -0.96 -5.78 -14.83
N LEU A 200 -1.65 -6.55 -13.99
CA LEU A 200 -2.32 -6.02 -12.79
C LEU A 200 -1.32 -5.59 -11.69
N ALA A 201 -0.07 -6.07 -11.74
CA ALA A 201 1.00 -5.61 -10.85
C ALA A 201 1.47 -4.19 -11.14
N LEU A 202 1.23 -3.70 -12.35
CA LEU A 202 1.72 -2.42 -12.85
C LEU A 202 0.66 -1.31 -12.71
N PRO A 203 1.06 -0.03 -12.66
CA PRO A 203 0.13 1.07 -12.81
C PRO A 203 -0.68 0.96 -14.12
N ALA A 204 -1.90 1.50 -14.11
CA ALA A 204 -2.72 1.56 -15.32
C ALA A 204 -1.94 2.21 -16.47
N LYS A 205 -2.11 1.71 -17.69
CA LYS A 205 -1.43 2.16 -18.92
C LYS A 205 0.08 1.85 -19.01
N LYS A 206 0.74 1.34 -17.97
CA LYS A 206 2.14 0.89 -18.07
C LYS A 206 2.20 -0.39 -18.90
N ARG A 207 3.20 -0.49 -19.77
CA ARG A 207 3.45 -1.69 -20.58
C ARG A 207 4.05 -2.81 -19.73
N LEU A 208 3.73 -4.06 -20.07
CA LEU A 208 4.45 -5.21 -19.56
C LEU A 208 5.92 -5.15 -20.03
N PRO A 209 6.85 -5.71 -19.23
CA PRO A 209 8.21 -5.91 -19.72
C PRO A 209 8.20 -6.93 -20.88
N ASP A 210 9.21 -6.83 -21.75
CA ASP A 210 9.34 -7.73 -22.92
C ASP A 210 9.43 -9.20 -22.49
N GLN A 211 10.10 -9.46 -21.36
CA GLN A 211 10.15 -10.77 -20.73
C GLN A 211 9.26 -10.81 -19.49
N ILE A 212 8.13 -11.48 -19.61
CA ILE A 212 7.21 -11.69 -18.49
C ILE A 212 7.75 -12.81 -17.61
N PRO A 213 7.81 -12.63 -16.27
CA PRO A 213 8.22 -13.68 -15.36
C PRO A 213 7.35 -14.93 -15.54
N GLN A 214 7.99 -16.07 -15.72
CA GLN A 214 7.28 -17.35 -15.83
C GLN A 214 7.08 -17.94 -14.42
N PRO A 215 5.96 -18.61 -14.17
CA PRO A 215 5.72 -19.33 -12.92
C PRO A 215 6.81 -20.37 -12.66
N ARG A 216 7.31 -20.39 -11.43
CA ARG A 216 8.33 -21.34 -10.98
C ARG A 216 8.13 -21.68 -9.51
N LEU A 217 7.70 -22.90 -9.24
CA LEU A 217 7.53 -23.38 -7.88
C LEU A 217 8.88 -23.77 -7.26
N LEU A 218 9.02 -23.47 -5.97
CA LEU A 218 10.15 -23.96 -5.19
C LEU A 218 9.99 -25.46 -4.93
N VAL A 219 11.02 -26.23 -5.31
CA VAL A 219 11.14 -27.66 -5.02
C VAL A 219 12.44 -27.87 -4.28
N THR A 220 12.37 -28.36 -3.04
CA THR A 220 13.55 -28.67 -2.23
C THR A 220 13.81 -30.17 -2.21
N ARG A 221 15.04 -30.56 -1.93
CA ARG A 221 15.43 -31.98 -1.83
C ARG A 221 14.56 -32.75 -0.84
N PRO A 222 14.27 -32.26 0.38
CA PRO A 222 13.33 -32.95 1.31
C PRO A 222 11.92 -33.15 0.74
N MET A 223 11.42 -32.23 -0.11
CA MET A 223 10.13 -32.40 -0.76
C MET A 223 10.16 -33.55 -1.78
N VAL A 224 11.27 -33.67 -2.51
CA VAL A 224 11.47 -34.76 -3.48
C VAL A 224 11.55 -36.09 -2.74
N ASP A 225 12.38 -36.18 -1.70
CA ASP A 225 12.59 -37.40 -0.91
C ASP A 225 11.26 -37.88 -0.26
N LYS A 226 10.48 -36.90 0.28
CA LYS A 226 9.14 -37.19 0.82
C LYS A 226 8.17 -37.71 -0.25
N ALA A 227 8.23 -37.18 -1.46
CA ALA A 227 7.39 -37.64 -2.57
C ALA A 227 7.79 -39.05 -3.01
N LEU A 228 9.08 -39.30 -3.17
CA LEU A 228 9.60 -40.63 -3.51
C LEU A 228 9.23 -41.69 -2.47
N ALA A 229 9.36 -41.35 -1.16
CA ALA A 229 8.96 -42.25 -0.08
C ALA A 229 7.46 -42.57 -0.07
N LYS A 230 6.63 -41.69 -0.64
CA LYS A 230 5.16 -41.89 -0.65
C LYS A 230 4.68 -42.65 -1.89
N PHE A 231 5.36 -42.50 -3.02
CA PHE A 231 4.85 -43.01 -4.32
C PHE A 231 5.76 -44.06 -4.96
N GLY A 232 6.86 -44.43 -4.34
CA GLY A 232 7.81 -45.44 -4.80
C GLY A 232 8.91 -44.82 -5.61
#